data_c71ef0b268e2d2e9f46f501606016d7c
#
_entry.id   c71ef0b268e2d2e9f46f501606016d7c
#
_cell.length_a   1.000
_cell.length_b   1.000
_cell.length_c   1.000
_cell.angle_alpha   90.00
_cell.angle_beta   90.00
_cell.angle_gamma   90.00
#
_symmetry.space_group_name_H-M   'P 1'
#
loop_
_entity.id
_entity.type
_entity.pdbx_description
1 polymer ?
#
loop_
_entity_poly.entity_id
_entity_poly.type
_entity_poly.pdbx_seq_one_letter_code
_entity_poly.pdbx_strand_id
1 'polypeptide(L)'
;MYTVWHRQVSEVSPNVEGNIKNIIAVASGKGGVGKSTIALNLAAALSSSGYKTGLLDLDIYGPSLPITMNINENPLVNDQQKIIPLKKDDLKLMSFGFISGNQAPVVWRGPLVAKMTEQFFKDVIWGDLDYLILDLPPGTGDVQLTLSQKIPLDGAIIVTTPNDIALTDVRKGADMFNKVKTPLLGVVENMSFMEINGNLKVSNQEESKIELF
;
A
#
# COMPACT_ATOMS: atom_id res chain seq x y z
N MET A 1 -15.50 -16.12 18.35
CA MET A 1 -16.63 -16.01 17.39
C MET A 1 -16.23 -14.92 16.41
N TYR A 2 -15.74 -15.28 15.21
CA TYR A 2 -15.27 -14.30 14.23
C TYR A 2 -16.48 -13.78 13.45
N THR A 3 -16.74 -12.48 13.54
CA THR A 3 -17.83 -11.85 12.77
C THR A 3 -17.31 -11.58 11.36
N VAL A 4 -17.82 -12.33 10.38
CA VAL A 4 -17.54 -12.06 8.96
C VAL A 4 -18.40 -10.87 8.55
N TRP A 5 -17.78 -9.74 8.31
CA TRP A 5 -18.43 -8.55 7.79
C TRP A 5 -18.61 -8.70 6.28
N HIS A 6 -19.85 -8.95 5.84
CA HIS A 6 -20.19 -8.83 4.43
C HIS A 6 -20.40 -7.35 4.10
N ARG A 7 -19.57 -6.84 3.19
CA ARG A 7 -19.69 -5.49 2.66
C ARG A 7 -20.97 -5.38 1.82
N GLN A 8 -21.82 -4.39 2.13
CA GLN A 8 -22.75 -3.86 1.12
C GLN A 8 -21.91 -3.04 0.14
N VAL A 9 -21.76 -3.53 -1.08
CA VAL A 9 -21.05 -2.91 -2.18
C VAL A 9 -21.75 -1.58 -2.49
N SER A 10 -21.14 -0.45 -2.10
CA SER A 10 -21.52 0.85 -2.64
C SER A 10 -21.08 0.91 -4.10
N GLU A 11 -21.95 1.38 -4.99
CA GLU A 11 -21.91 1.31 -6.46
C GLU A 11 -20.78 2.10 -7.15
N VAL A 12 -19.60 2.20 -6.58
CA VAL A 12 -18.41 2.74 -7.24
C VAL A 12 -17.35 1.66 -7.28
N SER A 13 -17.64 0.62 -8.05
CA SER A 13 -16.54 -0.23 -8.55
C SER A 13 -15.84 0.58 -9.64
N PRO A 14 -14.58 0.96 -9.50
CA PRO A 14 -13.83 1.43 -10.65
C PRO A 14 -13.94 0.33 -11.70
N ASN A 15 -14.22 0.71 -12.96
CA ASN A 15 -14.21 -0.22 -14.09
C ASN A 15 -12.77 -0.72 -14.28
N VAL A 16 -12.39 -1.69 -13.49
CA VAL A 16 -11.10 -2.37 -13.56
C VAL A 16 -11.25 -3.45 -14.63
N GLU A 17 -10.35 -3.46 -15.59
CA GLU A 17 -10.33 -4.53 -16.59
C GLU A 17 -9.81 -5.81 -15.93
N GLY A 18 -10.72 -6.65 -15.46
CA GLY A 18 -10.48 -7.81 -14.61
C GLY A 18 -11.20 -7.72 -13.26
N ASN A 19 -11.15 -8.78 -12.48
CA ASN A 19 -11.76 -8.87 -11.16
C ASN A 19 -10.69 -8.88 -10.06
N ILE A 20 -10.64 -7.82 -9.25
CA ILE A 20 -9.77 -7.76 -8.06
C ILE A 20 -10.63 -8.11 -6.84
N LYS A 21 -10.36 -9.26 -6.19
CA LYS A 21 -11.17 -9.75 -5.08
C LYS A 21 -10.95 -8.95 -3.79
N ASN A 22 -9.71 -8.58 -3.51
CA ASN A 22 -9.36 -7.88 -2.27
C ASN A 22 -8.33 -6.78 -2.56
N ILE A 23 -8.60 -5.57 -2.07
CA ILE A 23 -7.70 -4.41 -2.15
C ILE A 23 -7.26 -4.04 -0.74
N ILE A 24 -5.99 -4.24 -0.44
CA ILE A 24 -5.41 -4.04 0.90
C ILE A 24 -4.45 -2.87 0.86
N ALA A 25 -4.71 -1.86 1.70
CA ALA A 25 -3.81 -0.71 1.85
C ALA A 25 -2.73 -0.97 2.90
N VAL A 26 -1.50 -0.58 2.59
CA VAL A 26 -0.39 -0.49 3.55
C VAL A 26 -0.07 0.98 3.75
N ALA A 27 -0.23 1.45 4.96
CA ALA A 27 -0.14 2.85 5.35
C ALA A 27 0.88 3.06 6.46
N SER A 28 1.32 4.30 6.65
CA SER A 28 2.13 4.68 7.81
C SER A 28 1.87 6.15 8.17
N GLY A 29 1.97 6.49 9.44
CA GLY A 29 1.82 7.85 9.92
C GLY A 29 3.00 8.75 9.59
N LYS A 30 4.18 8.19 9.31
CA LYS A 30 5.40 8.91 8.95
C LYS A 30 6.23 8.14 7.92
N GLY A 31 7.16 8.84 7.24
CA GLY A 31 8.12 8.22 6.34
C GLY A 31 9.23 7.46 7.10
N GLY A 32 9.89 6.54 6.39
CA GLY A 32 11.08 5.85 6.90
C GLY A 32 10.81 4.70 7.88
N VAL A 33 9.56 4.27 8.08
CA VAL A 33 9.21 3.14 8.96
C VAL A 33 9.29 1.77 8.28
N GLY A 34 9.62 1.74 6.99
CA GLY A 34 9.67 0.50 6.20
C GLY A 34 8.33 0.10 5.56
N LYS A 35 7.38 1.03 5.40
CA LYS A 35 6.07 0.81 4.79
C LYS A 35 6.15 0.07 3.45
N SER A 36 6.92 0.61 2.50
CA SER A 36 7.07 0.03 1.15
C SER A 36 7.74 -1.35 1.17
N THR A 37 8.68 -1.56 2.09
CA THR A 37 9.30 -2.87 2.32
C THR A 37 8.26 -3.89 2.80
N ILE A 38 7.40 -3.51 3.76
CA ILE A 38 6.33 -4.38 4.25
C ILE A 38 5.30 -4.64 3.15
N ALA A 39 4.90 -3.61 2.37
CA ALA A 39 3.96 -3.78 1.26
C ALA A 39 4.49 -4.77 0.21
N LEU A 40 5.75 -4.63 -0.19
CA LEU A 40 6.40 -5.53 -1.14
C LEU A 40 6.50 -6.96 -0.60
N ASN A 41 6.95 -7.13 0.64
CA ASN A 41 7.08 -8.46 1.25
C ASN A 41 5.73 -9.15 1.45
N LEU A 42 4.69 -8.40 1.81
CA LEU A 42 3.33 -8.92 1.89
C LEU A 42 2.84 -9.42 0.53
N ALA A 43 3.02 -8.60 -0.52
CA ALA A 43 2.64 -8.98 -1.87
C ALA A 43 3.42 -10.21 -2.36
N ALA A 44 4.73 -10.26 -2.09
CA ALA A 44 5.57 -11.40 -2.44
C ALA A 44 5.18 -12.68 -1.68
N ALA A 45 4.86 -12.57 -0.38
CA ALA A 45 4.42 -13.70 0.43
C ALA A 45 3.08 -14.26 -0.06
N LEU A 46 2.12 -13.41 -0.40
CA LEU A 46 0.84 -13.81 -0.98
C LEU A 46 1.04 -14.51 -2.33
N SER A 47 1.88 -13.94 -3.20
CA SER A 47 2.23 -14.55 -4.50
C SER A 47 2.89 -15.91 -4.33
N SER A 48 3.86 -16.03 -3.42
CA SER A 48 4.54 -17.30 -3.09
C SER A 48 3.59 -18.34 -2.48
N SER A 49 2.49 -17.90 -1.87
CA SER A 49 1.42 -18.78 -1.37
C SER A 49 0.41 -19.19 -2.44
N GLY A 50 0.64 -18.82 -3.71
CA GLY A 50 -0.17 -19.21 -4.86
C GLY A 50 -1.32 -18.27 -5.20
N TYR A 51 -1.43 -17.11 -4.52
CA TYR A 51 -2.44 -16.11 -4.85
C TYR A 51 -1.99 -15.21 -6.02
N LYS A 52 -2.90 -14.94 -6.94
CA LYS A 52 -2.67 -13.94 -8.00
C LYS A 52 -2.61 -12.55 -7.36
N THR A 53 -1.43 -11.98 -7.29
CA THR A 53 -1.18 -10.76 -6.51
C THR A 53 -0.61 -9.64 -7.38
N GLY A 54 -1.08 -8.42 -7.12
CA GLY A 54 -0.52 -7.18 -7.65
C GLY A 54 -0.03 -6.27 -6.53
N LEU A 55 0.94 -5.42 -6.84
CA LEU A 55 1.43 -4.35 -5.98
C LEU A 55 1.39 -3.03 -6.76
N LEU A 56 0.71 -2.04 -6.19
CA LEU A 56 0.64 -0.68 -6.73
C LEU A 56 1.26 0.30 -5.73
N ASP A 57 2.40 0.88 -6.11
CA ASP A 57 3.09 1.92 -5.35
C ASP A 57 2.51 3.29 -5.72
N LEU A 58 1.84 3.90 -4.75
CA LEU A 58 1.19 5.20 -4.83
C LEU A 58 1.99 6.32 -4.14
N ASP A 59 3.23 6.05 -3.69
CA ASP A 59 4.11 7.07 -3.13
C ASP A 59 4.76 7.90 -4.24
N ILE A 60 4.11 9.02 -4.54
CA ILE A 60 4.54 9.92 -5.63
C ILE A 60 5.83 10.67 -5.27
N TYR A 61 6.03 10.94 -4.00
CA TYR A 61 7.17 11.75 -3.53
C TYR A 61 8.45 10.95 -3.39
N GLY A 62 8.34 9.63 -3.26
CA GLY A 62 9.46 8.73 -3.12
C GLY A 62 9.17 7.33 -3.63
N PRO A 63 8.81 7.18 -4.93
CA PRO A 63 8.48 5.87 -5.47
C PRO A 63 9.70 4.95 -5.33
N SER A 64 9.58 3.95 -4.48
CA SER A 64 10.69 3.06 -4.12
C SER A 64 10.71 1.77 -4.94
N LEU A 65 9.58 1.40 -5.53
CA LEU A 65 9.42 0.10 -6.18
C LEU A 65 10.39 -0.13 -7.36
N PRO A 66 10.64 0.82 -8.27
CA PRO A 66 11.60 0.62 -9.36
C PRO A 66 13.00 0.28 -8.84
N ILE A 67 13.45 1.00 -7.82
CA ILE A 67 14.79 0.83 -7.23
C ILE A 67 14.86 -0.47 -6.45
N THR A 68 13.89 -0.73 -5.57
CA THR A 68 13.86 -1.92 -4.70
C THR A 68 13.79 -3.22 -5.51
N MET A 69 13.05 -3.20 -6.61
CA MET A 69 12.91 -4.37 -7.49
C MET A 69 13.97 -4.41 -8.59
N ASN A 70 14.87 -3.41 -8.68
CA ASN A 70 15.86 -3.27 -9.74
C ASN A 70 15.22 -3.42 -11.14
N ILE A 71 14.15 -2.65 -11.37
CA ILE A 71 13.41 -2.62 -12.63
C ILE A 71 13.67 -1.27 -13.31
N ASN A 72 14.25 -1.31 -14.50
CA ASN A 72 14.56 -0.12 -15.30
C ASN A 72 13.67 -0.02 -16.56
N GLU A 73 12.69 -0.91 -16.66
CA GLU A 73 11.77 -0.96 -17.80
C GLU A 73 10.55 -0.07 -17.53
N ASN A 74 10.01 0.52 -18.61
CA ASN A 74 8.74 1.21 -18.56
C ASN A 74 7.61 0.27 -18.94
N PRO A 75 6.42 0.40 -18.33
CA PRO A 75 5.24 -0.34 -18.73
C PRO A 75 4.90 -0.08 -20.21
N LEU A 76 4.49 -1.11 -20.91
CA LEU A 76 4.01 -0.99 -22.28
C LEU A 76 2.56 -0.52 -22.29
N VAL A 77 2.19 0.19 -23.35
CA VAL A 77 0.82 0.59 -23.62
C VAL A 77 0.34 -0.17 -24.85
N ASN A 78 -0.82 -0.81 -24.76
CA ASN A 78 -1.39 -1.54 -25.89
C ASN A 78 -2.14 -0.61 -26.87
N ASP A 79 -2.66 -1.16 -27.96
CA ASP A 79 -3.39 -0.42 -29.02
C ASP A 79 -4.67 0.27 -28.48
N GLN A 80 -5.22 -0.20 -27.36
CA GLN A 80 -6.39 0.38 -26.68
C GLN A 80 -6.02 1.45 -25.66
N GLN A 81 -4.77 1.92 -25.64
CA GLN A 81 -4.24 2.90 -24.67
C GLN A 81 -4.28 2.39 -23.21
N LYS A 82 -4.26 1.07 -23.01
CA LYS A 82 -4.19 0.45 -21.69
C LYS A 82 -2.75 0.10 -21.31
N ILE A 83 -2.44 0.25 -20.04
CA ILE A 83 -1.11 0.02 -19.49
C ILE A 83 -0.97 -1.46 -19.08
N ILE A 84 0.04 -2.12 -19.59
CA ILE A 84 0.39 -3.49 -19.20
C ILE A 84 1.31 -3.39 -17.98
N PRO A 85 0.87 -3.88 -16.79
CA PRO A 85 1.71 -3.84 -15.59
C PRO A 85 2.98 -4.66 -15.80
N LEU A 86 4.08 -4.21 -15.22
CA LEU A 86 5.31 -4.99 -15.22
C LEU A 86 5.10 -6.27 -14.40
N LYS A 87 5.82 -7.31 -14.78
CA LYS A 87 5.75 -8.60 -14.09
C LYS A 87 7.16 -9.01 -13.64
N LYS A 88 7.30 -9.32 -12.36
CA LYS A 88 8.50 -9.94 -11.84
C LYS A 88 8.10 -11.16 -11.01
N ASP A 89 8.66 -12.31 -11.33
CA ASP A 89 8.17 -13.61 -10.87
C ASP A 89 6.66 -13.72 -11.19
N ASP A 90 5.80 -14.03 -10.24
CA ASP A 90 4.35 -14.06 -10.44
C ASP A 90 3.62 -12.80 -9.93
N LEU A 91 4.36 -11.75 -9.59
CA LEU A 91 3.83 -10.51 -9.06
C LEU A 91 3.65 -9.46 -10.16
N LYS A 92 2.44 -8.89 -10.29
CA LYS A 92 2.18 -7.74 -11.15
C LYS A 92 2.52 -6.45 -10.41
N LEU A 93 3.27 -5.56 -11.06
CA LEU A 93 3.84 -4.38 -10.45
C LEU A 93 3.46 -3.13 -11.22
N MET A 94 3.04 -2.10 -10.48
CA MET A 94 2.84 -0.77 -11.01
C MET A 94 3.28 0.29 -10.00
N SER A 95 3.85 1.39 -10.48
CA SER A 95 4.31 2.50 -9.65
C SER A 95 4.24 3.80 -10.42
N PHE A 96 4.04 4.90 -9.72
CA PHE A 96 4.27 6.23 -10.30
C PHE A 96 5.69 6.38 -10.84
N GLY A 97 6.68 5.75 -10.21
CA GLY A 97 8.07 5.78 -10.63
C GLY A 97 8.31 5.19 -12.01
N PHE A 98 7.50 4.25 -12.47
CA PHE A 98 7.61 3.67 -13.82
C PHE A 98 7.09 4.61 -14.92
N ILE A 99 6.19 5.55 -14.57
CA ILE A 99 5.59 6.48 -15.56
C ILE A 99 6.33 7.80 -15.58
N SER A 100 6.69 8.34 -14.40
CA SER A 100 7.32 9.65 -14.29
C SER A 100 8.82 9.65 -14.61
N GLY A 101 9.44 8.47 -14.69
CA GLY A 101 10.89 8.35 -14.73
C GLY A 101 11.52 9.00 -13.50
N ASN A 102 12.79 9.41 -13.60
CA ASN A 102 13.49 10.13 -12.53
C ASN A 102 13.11 11.63 -12.42
N GLN A 103 12.11 12.09 -13.17
CA GLN A 103 11.62 13.47 -13.09
C GLN A 103 10.46 13.54 -12.08
N ALA A 104 10.79 13.79 -10.82
CA ALA A 104 9.77 14.07 -9.81
C ALA A 104 9.00 15.35 -10.22
N PRO A 105 7.67 15.30 -10.41
CA PRO A 105 6.89 16.48 -10.73
C PRO A 105 6.89 17.46 -9.56
N VAL A 106 7.01 18.73 -9.88
CA VAL A 106 7.36 19.82 -8.98
C VAL A 106 6.34 20.06 -7.85
N VAL A 107 5.07 19.74 -8.01
CA VAL A 107 4.04 19.79 -6.92
C VAL A 107 2.83 18.93 -7.27
N TRP A 108 2.60 17.85 -6.57
CA TRP A 108 1.37 17.06 -6.65
C TRP A 108 0.42 17.45 -5.50
N ARG A 109 -0.78 17.91 -5.83
CA ARG A 109 -1.83 18.18 -4.83
C ARG A 109 -2.79 16.98 -4.77
N GLY A 110 -3.41 16.75 -3.61
CA GLY A 110 -4.30 15.60 -3.36
C GLY A 110 -5.28 15.26 -4.49
N PRO A 111 -6.02 16.24 -5.09
CA PRO A 111 -6.95 15.93 -6.18
C PRO A 111 -6.30 15.34 -7.43
N LEU A 112 -5.06 15.75 -7.76
CA LEU A 112 -4.34 15.22 -8.91
C LEU A 112 -3.85 13.79 -8.65
N VAL A 113 -3.38 13.54 -7.43
CA VAL A 113 -2.99 12.19 -6.97
C VAL A 113 -4.18 11.23 -7.08
N ALA A 114 -5.35 11.65 -6.58
CA ALA A 114 -6.56 10.85 -6.66
C ALA A 114 -6.96 10.54 -8.11
N LYS A 115 -6.90 11.55 -9.00
CA LYS A 115 -7.21 11.36 -10.43
C LYS A 115 -6.26 10.36 -11.08
N MET A 116 -4.96 10.44 -10.83
CA MET A 116 -3.99 9.51 -11.39
C MET A 116 -4.14 8.11 -10.80
N THR A 117 -4.47 8.01 -9.52
CA THR A 117 -4.78 6.71 -8.91
C THR A 117 -6.02 6.08 -9.55
N GLU A 118 -7.08 6.85 -9.79
CA GLU A 118 -8.24 6.36 -10.55
C GLU A 118 -7.83 5.86 -11.95
N GLN A 119 -6.87 6.53 -12.62
CA GLN A 119 -6.33 6.08 -13.90
C GLN A 119 -5.61 4.74 -13.76
N PHE A 120 -4.81 4.51 -12.72
CA PHE A 120 -4.17 3.21 -12.50
C PHE A 120 -5.17 2.07 -12.32
N PHE A 121 -6.32 2.33 -11.72
CA PHE A 121 -7.38 1.33 -11.64
C PHE A 121 -8.08 1.12 -12.98
N LYS A 122 -8.27 2.17 -13.79
CA LYS A 122 -9.00 2.10 -15.07
C LYS A 122 -8.13 1.65 -16.23
N ASP A 123 -6.88 2.10 -16.27
CA ASP A 123 -6.04 2.00 -17.46
C ASP A 123 -4.98 0.90 -17.36
N VAL A 124 -4.70 0.38 -16.16
CA VAL A 124 -3.81 -0.77 -15.98
C VAL A 124 -4.59 -2.08 -16.13
N ILE A 125 -4.09 -2.96 -16.99
CA ILE A 125 -4.66 -4.30 -17.22
C ILE A 125 -4.22 -5.23 -16.08
N TRP A 126 -4.87 -5.10 -14.92
CA TRP A 126 -4.60 -5.97 -13.79
C TRP A 126 -5.00 -7.42 -14.05
N GLY A 127 -6.08 -7.64 -14.85
CA GLY A 127 -6.71 -8.93 -15.01
C GLY A 127 -7.26 -9.45 -13.66
N ASP A 128 -7.49 -10.75 -13.57
CA ASP A 128 -7.98 -11.35 -12.32
C ASP A 128 -6.88 -11.40 -11.28
N LEU A 129 -7.13 -10.77 -10.12
CA LEU A 129 -6.28 -10.81 -8.93
C LEU A 129 -7.06 -11.29 -7.71
N ASP A 130 -6.38 -12.09 -6.86
CA ASP A 130 -6.90 -12.41 -5.52
C ASP A 130 -6.64 -11.24 -4.56
N TYR A 131 -5.47 -10.57 -4.71
CA TYR A 131 -5.08 -9.43 -3.91
C TYR A 131 -4.41 -8.34 -4.74
N LEU A 132 -4.77 -7.08 -4.50
CA LEU A 132 -4.02 -5.91 -4.90
C LEU A 132 -3.55 -5.18 -3.64
N ILE A 133 -2.25 -5.15 -3.44
CA ILE A 133 -1.63 -4.43 -2.33
C ILE A 133 -1.33 -3.01 -2.78
N LEU A 134 -1.77 -2.04 -1.99
CA LEU A 134 -1.52 -0.61 -2.25
C LEU A 134 -0.49 -0.09 -1.25
N ASP A 135 0.65 0.35 -1.72
CA ASP A 135 1.62 1.10 -0.92
C ASP A 135 1.24 2.57 -0.93
N LEU A 136 0.58 3.06 0.13
CA LEU A 136 0.06 4.43 0.19
C LEU A 136 1.19 5.43 0.50
N PRO A 137 1.05 6.71 0.12
CA PRO A 137 1.97 7.77 0.56
C PRO A 137 2.06 7.83 2.08
N PRO A 138 3.21 8.20 2.67
CA PRO A 138 3.35 8.32 4.12
C PRO A 138 2.55 9.50 4.68
N GLY A 139 2.19 9.41 5.97
CA GLY A 139 1.43 10.43 6.70
C GLY A 139 -0.05 10.08 6.86
N THR A 140 -0.77 10.92 7.61
CA THR A 140 -2.22 10.80 7.85
C THR A 140 -2.99 12.00 7.29
N GLY A 141 -2.40 12.66 6.29
CA GLY A 141 -2.93 13.90 5.71
C GLY A 141 -3.94 13.69 4.59
N ASP A 142 -4.30 14.80 3.95
CA ASP A 142 -5.37 14.89 2.94
C ASP A 142 -5.19 13.92 1.76
N VAL A 143 -3.95 13.65 1.35
CA VAL A 143 -3.68 12.75 0.22
C VAL A 143 -4.11 11.33 0.56
N GLN A 144 -3.67 10.82 1.72
CA GLN A 144 -4.00 9.48 2.18
C GLN A 144 -5.50 9.32 2.44
N LEU A 145 -6.13 10.32 3.07
CA LEU A 145 -7.57 10.35 3.29
C LEU A 145 -8.34 10.34 1.95
N THR A 146 -7.94 11.19 1.00
CA THR A 146 -8.58 11.27 -0.33
C THR A 146 -8.48 9.94 -1.07
N LEU A 147 -7.31 9.28 -1.06
CA LEU A 147 -7.13 7.96 -1.66
C LEU A 147 -8.04 6.92 -1.00
N SER A 148 -8.05 6.89 0.33
CA SER A 148 -8.86 5.92 1.10
C SER A 148 -10.38 6.12 0.91
N GLN A 149 -10.82 7.33 0.56
CA GLN A 149 -12.22 7.60 0.22
C GLN A 149 -12.60 7.16 -1.20
N LYS A 150 -11.65 7.24 -2.11
CA LYS A 150 -11.87 6.99 -3.55
C LYS A 150 -11.70 5.52 -3.94
N ILE A 151 -10.84 4.80 -3.22
CA ILE A 151 -10.53 3.40 -3.50
C ILE A 151 -11.40 2.51 -2.61
N PRO A 152 -12.06 1.48 -3.16
CA PRO A 152 -12.83 0.53 -2.37
C PRO A 152 -11.90 -0.44 -1.61
N LEU A 153 -11.34 0.01 -0.48
CA LEU A 153 -10.43 -0.80 0.33
C LEU A 153 -11.19 -1.87 1.12
N ASP A 154 -10.73 -3.11 1.02
CA ASP A 154 -11.24 -4.23 1.82
C ASP A 154 -10.55 -4.34 3.18
N GLY A 155 -9.39 -3.68 3.33
CA GLY A 155 -8.69 -3.59 4.60
C GLY A 155 -7.47 -2.70 4.54
N ALA A 156 -6.94 -2.36 5.71
CA ALA A 156 -5.73 -1.57 5.85
C ALA A 156 -4.79 -2.18 6.89
N ILE A 157 -3.49 -2.03 6.65
CA ILE A 157 -2.41 -2.37 7.59
C ILE A 157 -1.63 -1.08 7.86
N ILE A 158 -1.35 -0.79 9.13
CA ILE A 158 -0.54 0.36 9.52
C ILE A 158 0.85 -0.13 9.90
N VAL A 159 1.88 0.43 9.28
CA VAL A 159 3.28 0.16 9.61
C VAL A 159 3.82 1.28 10.49
N THR A 160 4.45 0.91 11.59
CA THR A 160 5.03 1.83 12.58
C THR A 160 6.38 1.32 13.11
N THR A 161 7.00 2.06 14.01
CA THR A 161 8.22 1.68 14.74
C THR A 161 7.97 1.84 16.25
N PRO A 162 8.69 1.16 17.15
CA PRO A 162 8.51 1.21 18.59
C PRO A 162 8.98 2.58 19.16
N ASN A 163 8.13 3.59 19.04
CA ASN A 163 8.40 4.96 19.49
C ASN A 163 7.07 5.60 19.90
N ASP A 164 7.03 6.29 21.04
CA ASP A 164 5.80 6.91 21.57
C ASP A 164 5.14 7.90 20.61
N ILE A 165 5.92 8.63 19.82
CA ILE A 165 5.39 9.52 18.78
C ILE A 165 4.70 8.69 17.70
N ALA A 166 5.27 7.53 17.34
CA ALA A 166 4.72 6.65 16.32
C ALA A 166 3.37 6.04 16.74
N LEU A 167 3.13 5.78 18.02
CA LEU A 167 1.84 5.32 18.54
C LEU A 167 0.72 6.37 18.33
N THR A 168 1.05 7.65 18.48
CA THR A 168 0.12 8.74 18.18
C THR A 168 -0.26 8.73 16.70
N ASP A 169 0.68 8.48 15.83
CA ASP A 169 0.43 8.41 14.37
C ASP A 169 -0.36 7.15 13.99
N VAL A 170 -0.15 6.02 14.68
CA VAL A 170 -0.99 4.81 14.52
C VAL A 170 -2.45 5.12 14.86
N ARG A 171 -2.71 5.78 16.00
CA ARG A 171 -4.08 6.18 16.39
C ARG A 171 -4.74 7.08 15.35
N LYS A 172 -4.03 8.10 14.86
CA LYS A 172 -4.53 8.97 13.77
C LYS A 172 -4.83 8.18 12.50
N GLY A 173 -3.97 7.24 12.13
CA GLY A 173 -4.17 6.35 10.97
C GLY A 173 -5.40 5.45 11.16
N ALA A 174 -5.56 4.85 12.34
CA ALA A 174 -6.73 4.03 12.68
C ALA A 174 -8.03 4.85 12.63
N ASP A 175 -8.03 6.05 13.20
CA ASP A 175 -9.17 6.97 13.16
C ASP A 175 -9.52 7.36 11.72
N MET A 176 -8.52 7.58 10.87
CA MET A 176 -8.72 7.89 9.46
C MET A 176 -9.43 6.73 8.74
N PHE A 177 -8.92 5.49 8.90
CA PHE A 177 -9.53 4.32 8.26
C PHE A 177 -10.93 4.03 8.81
N ASN A 178 -11.16 4.23 10.09
CA ASN A 178 -12.49 4.14 10.71
C ASN A 178 -13.48 5.14 10.09
N LYS A 179 -13.07 6.40 9.87
CA LYS A 179 -13.91 7.43 9.23
C LYS A 179 -14.32 7.05 7.81
N VAL A 180 -13.46 6.39 7.07
CA VAL A 180 -13.76 5.92 5.70
C VAL A 180 -14.33 4.50 5.68
N LYS A 181 -14.65 3.92 6.84
CA LYS A 181 -15.23 2.59 7.00
C LYS A 181 -14.38 1.47 6.39
N THR A 182 -13.06 1.63 6.39
CA THR A 182 -12.12 0.59 5.98
C THR A 182 -11.68 -0.20 7.21
N PRO A 183 -11.84 -1.53 7.23
CA PRO A 183 -11.39 -2.36 8.35
C PRO A 183 -9.87 -2.26 8.56
N LEU A 184 -9.44 -2.05 9.80
CA LEU A 184 -8.03 -2.17 10.15
C LEU A 184 -7.72 -3.65 10.39
N LEU A 185 -6.88 -4.25 9.53
CA LEU A 185 -6.49 -5.65 9.60
C LEU A 185 -5.41 -5.90 10.64
N GLY A 186 -4.59 -4.89 10.92
CA GLY A 186 -3.53 -4.99 11.92
C GLY A 186 -2.53 -3.84 11.86
N VAL A 187 -1.61 -3.88 12.81
CA VAL A 187 -0.48 -2.96 12.92
C VAL A 187 0.81 -3.78 12.86
N VAL A 188 1.75 -3.36 12.04
CA VAL A 188 3.09 -3.95 11.96
C VAL A 188 4.07 -3.01 12.66
N GLU A 189 4.55 -3.42 13.82
CA GLU A 189 5.66 -2.74 14.50
C GLU A 189 6.97 -3.23 13.91
N ASN A 190 7.54 -2.43 13.01
CA ASN A 190 8.79 -2.73 12.33
C ASN A 190 9.98 -2.14 13.10
N MET A 191 11.18 -2.69 12.89
CA MET A 191 12.41 -2.25 13.54
C MET A 191 12.36 -2.36 15.08
N SER A 192 11.61 -3.32 15.61
CA SER A 192 11.41 -3.49 17.05
C SER A 192 12.63 -4.03 17.76
N PHE A 193 13.47 -4.77 17.04
CA PHE A 193 14.70 -5.34 17.60
C PHE A 193 15.80 -5.43 16.53
N MET A 194 17.02 -5.52 17.01
CA MET A 194 18.21 -5.74 16.18
C MET A 194 19.01 -6.91 16.78
N GLU A 195 19.45 -7.83 15.96
CA GLU A 195 20.37 -8.86 16.37
C GLU A 195 21.81 -8.34 16.27
N ILE A 196 22.55 -8.36 17.39
CA ILE A 196 23.95 -7.97 17.45
C ILE A 196 24.74 -9.13 18.10
N ASN A 197 25.65 -9.74 17.35
CA ASN A 197 26.47 -10.87 17.80
C ASN A 197 25.65 -12.03 18.41
N GLY A 198 24.52 -12.38 17.76
CA GLY A 198 23.65 -13.45 18.22
C GLY A 198 22.74 -13.09 19.40
N ASN A 199 22.76 -11.85 19.87
CA ASN A 199 21.88 -11.35 20.93
C ASN A 199 20.85 -10.37 20.36
N LEU A 200 19.59 -10.59 20.68
CA LEU A 200 18.51 -9.67 20.36
C LEU A 200 18.60 -8.41 21.25
N LYS A 201 18.68 -7.24 20.64
CA LYS A 201 18.53 -5.94 21.32
C LYS A 201 17.23 -5.33 20.88
N VAL A 202 16.35 -5.04 21.81
CA VAL A 202 15.12 -4.28 21.58
C VAL A 202 15.49 -2.82 21.33
N SER A 203 14.89 -2.21 20.31
CA SER A 203 15.21 -0.84 19.89
C SER A 203 14.81 0.23 20.94
N ASN A 204 13.84 -0.12 21.81
CA ASN A 204 13.50 0.64 23.02
C ASN A 204 13.48 -0.33 24.21
N GLN A 205 13.96 0.11 25.37
CA GLN A 205 13.99 -0.67 26.63
C GLN A 205 12.58 -0.89 27.25
N GLU A 206 11.54 -0.39 26.63
CA GLU A 206 10.16 -0.60 27.07
C GLU A 206 9.49 -1.68 26.20
N GLU A 207 8.72 -2.55 26.84
CA GLU A 207 7.91 -3.57 26.16
C GLU A 207 6.97 -2.91 25.14
N SER A 208 6.69 -3.62 24.02
CA SER A 208 5.76 -3.14 23.02
C SER A 208 4.44 -2.74 23.65
N LYS A 209 4.04 -1.47 23.45
CA LYS A 209 2.80 -0.90 23.99
C LYS A 209 1.63 -1.03 23.03
N ILE A 210 1.80 -1.82 21.95
CA ILE A 210 0.72 -2.06 21.00
C ILE A 210 -0.18 -3.15 21.56
N GLU A 211 -1.25 -2.74 22.26
CA GLU A 211 -2.37 -3.62 22.53
C GLU A 211 -3.20 -3.76 21.24
N LEU A 212 -3.51 -5.01 20.88
CA LEU A 212 -4.38 -5.31 19.75
C LEU A 212 -5.80 -4.80 20.07
N PHE A 213 -6.31 -3.91 19.24
CA PHE A 213 -7.68 -3.37 19.28
C PHE A 213 -8.69 -4.38 18.70
#